data_ab22523f7e3951e5b44174856f2c2fba
#
_entry.id   ab22523f7e3951e5b44174856f2c2fba
#
_cell.length_a   1.000
_cell.length_b   1.000
_cell.length_c   1.000
_cell.angle_alpha   90.00
_cell.angle_beta   90.00
_cell.angle_gamma   90.00
#
_symmetry.space_group_name_H-M   'P 1'
#
loop_
_entity.id
_entity.type
_entity.pdbx_description
1 polymer ?
#
loop_
_entity_poly.entity_id
_entity_poly.type
_entity_poly.pdbx_seq_one_letter_code
_entity_poly.pdbx_strand_id
1 'polypeptide(L)'
;MAEAGFKRGTQGETAADLLVRLGPTLKVDIGLKSRSPAGSGPDLARKQVKALIDTGAGGECIDDELARALRLPITDEGEISGVGGKHRAYIYTARVWVAALGRLLFQPLTGVKLLEAESFHAIILGRSFLRQHRLTYDGKTGEVQID
;
A
#
# COMPACT_ATOMS: atom_id res chain seq x y z
N MET A 1 15.74 -3.73 -7.49
CA MET A 1 15.52 -3.96 -6.05
C MET A 1 15.13 -2.64 -5.40
N ALA A 2 14.08 -2.66 -4.62
CA ALA A 2 13.58 -1.48 -3.91
C ALA A 2 13.73 -1.65 -2.40
N GLU A 3 14.00 -0.55 -1.70
CA GLU A 3 14.04 -0.52 -0.23
C GLU A 3 12.62 -0.24 0.31
N ALA A 4 12.19 -1.06 1.25
CA ALA A 4 10.92 -0.92 1.98
C ALA A 4 11.14 -0.81 3.49
N GLY A 5 12.37 -0.75 3.94
CA GLY A 5 12.78 -0.46 5.31
C GLY A 5 12.89 1.04 5.58
N PHE A 6 13.45 1.38 6.71
CA PHE A 6 13.61 2.76 7.15
C PHE A 6 15.08 3.13 7.28
N LYS A 7 15.35 4.41 7.11
CA LYS A 7 16.59 5.03 7.58
C LYS A 7 16.42 5.40 9.05
N ARG A 8 17.53 5.70 9.72
CA ARG A 8 17.52 6.08 11.13
C ARG A 8 16.50 7.21 11.41
N GLY A 9 15.67 7.03 12.41
CA GLY A 9 14.66 8.02 12.80
C GLY A 9 15.26 9.26 13.48
N THR A 10 14.44 10.31 13.62
CA THR A 10 14.87 11.63 14.09
C THR A 10 15.01 11.75 15.60
N GLN A 11 14.47 10.84 16.40
CA GLN A 11 14.46 10.91 17.88
C GLN A 11 15.23 9.75 18.54
N GLY A 12 16.30 9.30 17.91
CA GLY A 12 17.11 8.18 18.42
C GLY A 12 16.52 6.79 18.12
N GLU A 13 15.37 6.69 17.45
CA GLU A 13 14.84 5.43 16.98
C GLU A 13 15.76 4.82 15.91
N THR A 14 16.05 3.54 16.03
CA THR A 14 16.78 2.80 14.99
C THR A 14 15.87 2.44 13.82
N ALA A 15 16.46 2.04 12.69
CA ALA A 15 15.68 1.50 11.57
C ALA A 15 14.87 0.25 11.98
N ALA A 16 15.44 -0.59 12.85
CA ALA A 16 14.76 -1.76 13.39
C ALA A 16 13.53 -1.37 14.25
N ASP A 17 13.65 -0.35 15.11
CA ASP A 17 12.53 0.15 15.92
C ASP A 17 11.40 0.69 15.04
N LEU A 18 11.74 1.44 14.01
CA LEU A 18 10.76 1.95 13.03
C LEU A 18 10.08 0.82 12.27
N LEU A 19 10.83 -0.21 11.90
CA LEU A 19 10.27 -1.38 11.23
C LEU A 19 9.29 -2.15 12.11
N VAL A 20 9.58 -2.27 13.41
CA VAL A 20 8.65 -2.89 14.38
C VAL A 20 7.38 -2.05 14.51
N ARG A 21 7.52 -0.73 14.62
CA ARG A 21 6.38 0.15 14.88
C ARG A 21 5.51 0.39 13.64
N LEU A 22 6.10 0.55 12.47
CA LEU A 22 5.40 0.95 11.26
C LEU A 22 5.23 -0.17 10.23
N GLY A 23 6.10 -1.17 10.24
CA GLY A 23 6.12 -2.21 9.21
C GLY A 23 6.76 -1.78 7.89
N PRO A 24 7.05 -2.72 7.01
CA PRO A 24 7.72 -2.44 5.74
C PRO A 24 6.81 -1.60 4.83
N THR A 25 7.36 -0.50 4.34
CA THR A 25 6.58 0.56 3.68
C THR A 25 7.17 0.91 2.31
N LEU A 26 6.31 0.92 1.30
CA LEU A 26 6.59 1.52 -0.01
C LEU A 26 5.81 2.83 -0.17
N LYS A 27 6.34 3.73 -0.98
CA LYS A 27 5.60 4.89 -1.46
C LYS A 27 5.04 4.59 -2.84
N VAL A 28 3.76 4.81 -3.01
CA VAL A 28 3.05 4.55 -4.26
C VAL A 28 2.25 5.77 -4.71
N ASP A 29 2.03 5.88 -6.01
CA ASP A 29 1.08 6.83 -6.54
C ASP A 29 -0.22 6.10 -6.87
N ILE A 30 -1.36 6.75 -6.70
CA ILE A 30 -2.67 6.13 -6.91
C ILE A 30 -3.64 7.07 -7.60
N GLY A 31 -4.48 6.52 -8.44
CA GLY A 31 -5.56 7.21 -9.14
C GLY A 31 -6.30 6.26 -10.06
N LEU A 32 -7.26 6.79 -10.81
CA LEU A 32 -8.01 6.00 -11.79
C LEU A 32 -7.42 6.16 -13.20
N LYS A 33 -7.08 7.38 -13.59
CA LYS A 33 -6.56 7.71 -14.91
C LYS A 33 -5.20 8.37 -14.77
N SER A 34 -4.30 8.01 -15.68
CA SER A 34 -3.04 8.72 -15.83
C SER A 34 -3.28 10.01 -16.62
N ARG A 35 -2.64 11.10 -16.19
CA ARG A 35 -2.69 12.42 -16.86
C ARG A 35 -1.50 12.64 -17.77
N SER A 36 -0.51 11.74 -17.75
CA SER A 36 0.68 11.91 -18.56
C SER A 36 0.46 11.58 -20.03
N PRO A 37 1.19 12.26 -20.94
CA PRO A 37 1.24 11.85 -22.35
C PRO A 37 1.75 10.42 -22.52
N ALA A 38 1.38 9.80 -23.63
CA ALA A 38 1.89 8.49 -23.97
C ALA A 38 3.44 8.48 -23.96
N GLY A 39 4.04 7.53 -23.30
CA GLY A 39 5.49 7.34 -23.22
C GLY A 39 6.20 7.99 -22.03
N SER A 40 5.52 8.77 -21.18
CA SER A 40 6.10 9.44 -20.00
C SER A 40 5.63 8.82 -18.71
N GLY A 41 5.61 7.64 -18.41
CA GLY A 41 5.20 6.99 -17.16
C GLY A 41 3.84 7.47 -16.61
N PRO A 42 3.24 6.77 -15.68
CA PRO A 42 1.92 7.15 -15.15
C PRO A 42 2.00 8.42 -14.28
N ASP A 43 1.07 9.34 -14.51
CA ASP A 43 0.83 10.52 -13.68
C ASP A 43 -0.52 10.40 -12.99
N LEU A 44 -0.54 9.81 -11.81
CA LEU A 44 -1.74 9.53 -11.05
C LEU A 44 -2.06 10.66 -10.07
N ALA A 45 -3.33 10.77 -9.67
CA ALA A 45 -3.85 11.91 -8.94
C ALA A 45 -3.24 12.13 -7.55
N ARG A 46 -2.93 11.06 -6.82
CA ARG A 46 -2.32 11.14 -5.50
C ARG A 46 -0.93 10.51 -5.51
N LYS A 47 0.06 11.27 -5.05
CA LYS A 47 1.47 10.90 -5.06
C LYS A 47 1.96 10.49 -3.69
N GLN A 48 2.97 9.62 -3.66
CA GLN A 48 3.75 9.30 -2.45
C GLN A 48 2.91 8.81 -1.27
N VAL A 49 1.85 8.07 -1.56
CA VAL A 49 1.00 7.46 -0.53
C VAL A 49 1.77 6.31 0.12
N LYS A 50 1.73 6.22 1.43
CA LYS A 50 2.38 5.15 2.17
C LYS A 50 1.57 3.88 2.10
N ALA A 51 2.19 2.82 1.61
CA ALA A 51 1.62 1.50 1.46
C ALA A 51 2.37 0.49 2.34
N LEU A 52 1.65 -0.21 3.19
CA LEU A 52 2.20 -1.29 4.02
C LEU A 52 2.34 -2.56 3.18
N ILE A 53 3.49 -3.20 3.24
CA ILE A 53 3.65 -4.58 2.76
C ILE A 53 3.17 -5.50 3.87
N ASP A 54 2.08 -6.24 3.62
CA ASP A 54 1.43 -7.06 4.64
C ASP A 54 1.28 -8.52 4.18
N THR A 55 2.12 -9.39 4.70
CA THR A 55 2.06 -10.83 4.43
C THR A 55 0.83 -11.48 5.06
N GLY A 56 0.16 -10.82 6.00
CA GLY A 56 -1.08 -11.28 6.63
C GLY A 56 -2.33 -11.01 5.78
N ALA A 57 -2.28 -10.04 4.88
CA ALA A 57 -3.41 -9.71 3.99
C ALA A 57 -3.39 -10.57 2.72
N GLY A 58 -4.56 -11.06 2.30
CA GLY A 58 -4.70 -11.83 1.05
C GLY A 58 -4.57 -10.96 -0.20
N GLY A 59 -5.25 -9.84 -0.21
CA GLY A 59 -5.29 -8.88 -1.31
C GLY A 59 -4.90 -7.48 -0.88
N GLU A 60 -5.05 -6.54 -1.81
CA GLU A 60 -4.76 -5.14 -1.56
C GLU A 60 -5.96 -4.44 -0.92
N CYS A 61 -5.65 -3.50 -0.03
CA CYS A 61 -6.66 -2.65 0.61
C CYS A 61 -6.33 -1.17 0.41
N ILE A 62 -7.36 -0.36 0.47
CA ILE A 62 -7.27 1.10 0.43
C ILE A 62 -8.13 1.70 1.54
N ASP A 63 -7.67 2.79 2.11
CA ASP A 63 -8.51 3.55 3.03
C ASP A 63 -9.74 4.13 2.33
N ASP A 64 -10.92 3.94 2.93
CA ASP A 64 -12.19 4.39 2.36
C ASP A 64 -12.25 5.90 2.11
N GLU A 65 -11.69 6.71 3.00
CA GLU A 65 -11.69 8.17 2.83
C GLU A 65 -10.82 8.58 1.64
N LEU A 66 -9.65 7.95 1.48
CA LEU A 66 -8.78 8.18 0.33
C LEU A 66 -9.48 7.76 -0.96
N ALA A 67 -10.14 6.59 -0.98
CA ALA A 67 -10.86 6.11 -2.15
C ALA A 67 -11.97 7.07 -2.57
N ARG A 68 -12.73 7.59 -1.62
CA ARG A 68 -13.79 8.58 -1.87
C ARG A 68 -13.23 9.92 -2.33
N ALA A 69 -12.17 10.40 -1.72
CA ALA A 69 -11.50 11.65 -2.12
C ALA A 69 -10.98 11.58 -3.56
N LEU A 70 -10.52 10.42 -4.00
CA LEU A 70 -10.08 10.16 -5.37
C LEU A 70 -11.23 9.83 -6.33
N ARG A 71 -12.45 9.74 -5.82
CA ARG A 71 -13.64 9.35 -6.60
C ARG A 71 -13.45 8.02 -7.35
N LEU A 72 -12.83 7.06 -6.69
CA LEU A 72 -12.64 5.74 -7.28
C LEU A 72 -13.99 5.03 -7.44
N PRO A 73 -14.23 4.35 -8.58
CA PRO A 73 -15.47 3.62 -8.77
C PRO A 73 -15.56 2.43 -7.80
N ILE A 74 -16.73 2.25 -7.23
CA ILE A 74 -17.11 1.05 -6.48
C ILE A 74 -17.55 0.02 -7.52
N THR A 75 -16.82 -1.08 -7.61
CA THR A 75 -17.07 -2.11 -8.61
C THR A 75 -17.75 -3.34 -8.02
N ASP A 76 -17.71 -3.51 -6.70
CA ASP A 76 -18.34 -4.60 -6.00
C ASP A 76 -18.48 -4.30 -4.50
N GLU A 77 -19.22 -5.14 -3.80
CA GLU A 77 -19.26 -5.21 -2.34
C GLU A 77 -18.78 -6.59 -1.91
N GLY A 78 -17.99 -6.64 -0.86
CA GLY A 78 -17.46 -7.88 -0.32
C GLY A 78 -17.57 -7.93 1.20
N GLU A 79 -17.12 -9.04 1.74
CA GLU A 79 -17.02 -9.26 3.18
C GLU A 79 -15.55 -9.46 3.53
N ILE A 80 -15.06 -8.72 4.51
CA ILE A 80 -13.73 -8.88 5.06
C ILE A 80 -13.81 -9.48 6.45
N SER A 81 -12.90 -10.38 6.74
CA SER A 81 -12.71 -10.98 8.06
C SER A 81 -11.41 -10.48 8.66
N GLY A 82 -11.45 -10.09 9.92
CA GLY A 82 -10.28 -9.64 10.68
C GLY A 82 -10.48 -9.87 12.16
N VAL A 83 -9.59 -9.33 12.96
CA VAL A 83 -9.61 -9.47 14.43
C VAL A 83 -10.94 -8.98 15.03
N GLY A 84 -11.59 -8.00 14.42
CA GLY A 84 -12.89 -7.47 14.84
C GLY A 84 -14.12 -8.22 14.31
N GLY A 85 -13.94 -9.38 13.64
CA GLY A 85 -15.04 -10.15 13.04
C GLY A 85 -15.19 -9.88 11.55
N LYS A 86 -16.42 -10.12 11.03
CA LYS A 86 -16.75 -9.93 9.63
C LYS A 86 -17.44 -8.58 9.41
N HIS A 87 -16.99 -7.85 8.38
CA HIS A 87 -17.55 -6.56 8.00
C HIS A 87 -17.79 -6.51 6.49
N ARG A 88 -18.83 -5.79 6.08
CA ARG A 88 -19.03 -5.47 4.67
C ARG A 88 -18.06 -4.37 4.26
N ALA A 89 -17.54 -4.50 3.05
CA ALA A 89 -16.60 -3.55 2.47
C ALA A 89 -16.96 -3.25 1.02
N TYR A 90 -16.71 -2.03 0.58
CA TYR A 90 -16.70 -1.69 -0.84
C TYR A 90 -15.40 -2.14 -1.49
N ILE A 91 -15.50 -2.55 -2.75
CA ILE A 91 -14.34 -2.87 -3.58
C ILE A 91 -14.22 -1.79 -4.64
N TYR A 92 -13.07 -1.13 -4.65
CA TYR A 92 -12.73 -0.06 -5.56
C TYR A 92 -11.81 -0.54 -6.67
N THR A 93 -11.84 0.12 -7.80
CA THR A 93 -10.87 -0.08 -8.86
C THR A 93 -9.97 1.14 -8.98
N ALA A 94 -8.68 0.92 -9.03
CA ALA A 94 -7.67 1.97 -9.17
C ALA A 94 -6.42 1.47 -9.89
N ARG A 95 -5.60 2.42 -10.35
CA ARG A 95 -4.22 2.20 -10.73
C ARG A 95 -3.31 2.57 -9.58
N VAL A 96 -2.37 1.69 -9.26
CA VAL A 96 -1.33 1.92 -8.26
C VAL A 96 0.03 1.80 -8.94
N TRP A 97 0.80 2.87 -8.91
CA TRP A 97 2.14 2.93 -9.46
C TRP A 97 3.18 2.77 -8.36
N VAL A 98 3.92 1.68 -8.42
CA VAL A 98 5.05 1.41 -7.52
C VAL A 98 6.33 1.79 -8.24
N ALA A 99 6.70 3.06 -8.16
CA ALA A 99 7.82 3.63 -8.92
C ALA A 99 9.14 2.92 -8.63
N ALA A 100 9.38 2.55 -7.37
CA ALA A 100 10.58 1.84 -6.95
C ALA A 100 10.79 0.48 -7.64
N LEU A 101 9.72 -0.13 -8.12
CA LEU A 101 9.74 -1.41 -8.83
C LEU A 101 9.39 -1.25 -10.32
N GLY A 102 9.07 -0.04 -10.78
CA GLY A 102 8.60 0.18 -12.15
C GLY A 102 7.31 -0.59 -12.48
N ARG A 103 6.42 -0.79 -11.50
CA ARG A 103 5.23 -1.63 -11.64
C ARG A 103 3.95 -0.81 -11.54
N LEU A 104 3.11 -0.94 -12.56
CA LEU A 104 1.75 -0.42 -12.54
C LEU A 104 0.77 -1.56 -12.26
N LEU A 105 0.02 -1.42 -11.18
CA LEU A 105 -1.04 -2.34 -10.81
C LEU A 105 -2.39 -1.75 -11.21
N PHE A 106 -3.24 -2.56 -11.80
CA PHE A 106 -4.63 -2.23 -12.08
C PHE A 106 -5.50 -3.37 -11.59
N GLN A 107 -6.01 -3.23 -10.39
CA GLN A 107 -6.72 -4.32 -9.70
C GLN A 107 -7.69 -3.81 -8.65
N PRO A 108 -8.58 -4.68 -8.16
CA PRO A 108 -9.49 -4.35 -7.07
C PRO A 108 -8.74 -4.06 -5.77
N LEU A 109 -9.22 -3.07 -5.03
CA LEU A 109 -8.76 -2.71 -3.71
C LEU A 109 -9.94 -2.74 -2.75
N THR A 110 -9.82 -3.52 -1.69
CA THR A 110 -10.87 -3.58 -0.67
C THR A 110 -10.80 -2.34 0.22
N GLY A 111 -11.91 -1.64 0.37
CA GLY A 111 -12.03 -0.48 1.23
C GLY A 111 -11.99 -0.86 2.70
N VAL A 112 -11.13 -0.19 3.47
CA VAL A 112 -10.99 -0.38 4.92
C VAL A 112 -10.81 0.97 5.61
N LYS A 113 -11.05 1.01 6.90
CA LYS A 113 -10.96 2.25 7.69
C LYS A 113 -9.57 2.40 8.32
N LEU A 114 -8.57 2.70 7.52
CA LEU A 114 -7.19 2.87 7.99
C LEU A 114 -6.96 4.24 8.63
N LEU A 115 -7.34 5.33 7.96
CA LEU A 115 -7.11 6.70 8.46
C LEU A 115 -7.98 6.99 9.68
N GLU A 116 -9.19 6.47 9.76
CA GLU A 116 -10.04 6.55 10.96
C GLU A 116 -9.37 5.90 12.17
N ALA A 117 -8.61 4.82 11.96
CA ALA A 117 -7.80 4.15 13.00
C ALA A 117 -6.41 4.79 13.18
N GLU A 118 -6.17 5.97 12.64
CA GLU A 118 -4.89 6.70 12.72
C GLU A 118 -3.68 5.90 12.16
N SER A 119 -3.91 5.07 11.17
CA SER A 119 -2.86 4.30 10.52
C SER A 119 -1.85 5.22 9.82
N PHE A 120 -0.57 4.85 9.91
CA PHE A 120 0.50 5.47 9.12
C PHE A 120 0.34 5.23 7.61
N HIS A 121 -0.36 4.16 7.24
CA HIS A 121 -0.57 3.74 5.86
C HIS A 121 -2.01 3.98 5.42
N ALA A 122 -2.18 4.33 4.16
CA ALA A 122 -3.50 4.43 3.52
C ALA A 122 -3.76 3.31 2.52
N ILE A 123 -2.76 2.50 2.22
CA ILE A 123 -2.83 1.35 1.31
C ILE A 123 -2.15 0.15 1.97
N ILE A 124 -2.68 -1.04 1.72
CA ILE A 124 -2.07 -2.31 2.07
C ILE A 124 -1.79 -3.10 0.79
N LEU A 125 -0.57 -3.56 0.65
CA LEU A 125 -0.15 -4.46 -0.43
C LEU A 125 -0.02 -5.87 0.15
N GLY A 126 -0.93 -6.74 -0.22
CA GLY A 126 -1.05 -8.07 0.32
C GLY A 126 -0.29 -9.15 -0.47
N ARG A 127 -0.62 -10.41 -0.19
CA ARG A 127 0.04 -11.56 -0.83
C ARG A 127 -0.21 -11.64 -2.34
N SER A 128 -1.32 -11.11 -2.85
CA SER A 128 -1.57 -11.06 -4.29
C SER A 128 -0.56 -10.18 -5.02
N PHE A 129 -0.14 -9.06 -4.43
CA PHE A 129 0.99 -8.27 -4.90
C PHE A 129 2.30 -9.04 -4.74
N LEU A 130 2.54 -9.59 -3.55
CA LEU A 130 3.80 -10.24 -3.19
C LEU A 130 4.09 -11.52 -3.98
N ARG A 131 3.08 -12.18 -4.56
CA ARG A 131 3.29 -13.43 -5.32
C ARG A 131 4.24 -13.30 -6.51
N GLN A 132 4.52 -12.09 -6.96
CA GLN A 132 5.42 -11.80 -8.09
C GLN A 132 6.75 -11.20 -7.64
N HIS A 133 7.00 -11.17 -6.34
CA HIS A 133 8.14 -10.49 -5.75
C HIS A 133 8.88 -11.36 -4.75
N ARG A 134 10.14 -11.06 -4.58
CA ARG A 134 10.94 -11.56 -3.46
C ARG A 134 11.01 -10.46 -2.41
N LEU A 135 10.65 -10.79 -1.18
CA LEU A 135 10.77 -9.92 -0.02
C LEU A 135 11.85 -10.45 0.91
N THR A 136 12.85 -9.64 1.20
CA THR A 136 13.87 -9.91 2.22
C THR A 136 13.64 -8.98 3.38
N TYR A 137 13.45 -9.52 4.57
CA TYR A 137 13.13 -8.80 5.79
C TYR A 137 14.16 -9.12 6.87
N ASP A 138 14.97 -8.14 7.26
CA ASP A 138 15.91 -8.25 8.38
C ASP A 138 15.42 -7.39 9.55
N GLY A 139 14.77 -8.04 10.49
CA GLY A 139 14.25 -7.38 11.69
C GLY A 139 15.34 -6.88 12.65
N LYS A 140 16.57 -7.38 12.55
CA LYS A 140 17.66 -6.94 13.42
C LYS A 140 18.23 -5.59 13.00
N THR A 141 18.33 -5.39 11.70
CA THR A 141 18.89 -4.16 11.12
C THR A 141 17.83 -3.14 10.73
N GLY A 142 16.58 -3.58 10.55
CA GLY A 142 15.50 -2.78 9.98
C GLY A 142 15.53 -2.69 8.47
N GLU A 143 16.39 -3.48 7.82
CA GLU A 143 16.53 -3.50 6.37
C GLU A 143 15.45 -4.37 5.74
N VAL A 144 14.72 -3.83 4.75
CA VAL A 144 13.76 -4.57 3.96
C VAL A 144 13.99 -4.26 2.49
N GLN A 145 14.09 -5.30 1.69
CA GLN A 145 14.30 -5.21 0.25
C GLN A 145 13.22 -6.00 -0.48
N ILE A 146 12.78 -5.48 -1.62
CA ILE A 146 11.81 -6.12 -2.49
C ILE A 146 12.24 -5.99 -3.95
N ASP A 147 12.12 -7.05 -4.73
CA ASP A 147 12.44 -7.10 -6.16
C ASP A 147 11.44 -7.94 -6.96
#